data_8e4d2e010f8206ae2305230a9366907c
#
_entry.id   8e4d2e010f8206ae2305230a9366907c
#
_cell.length_a   1.000
_cell.length_b   1.000
_cell.length_c   1.000
_cell.angle_alpha   90.00
_cell.angle_beta   90.00
_cell.angle_gamma   90.00
#
_symmetry.space_group_name_H-M   'P 1'
#
loop_
_entity.id
_entity.type
_entity.pdbx_description
1 polymer ?
#
loop_
_entity_poly.entity_id
_entity_poly.type
_entity_poly.pdbx_seq_one_letter_code
_entity_poly.pdbx_strand_id
1 'polypeptide(L)'
;MDTRKLSTLSNETPIEQVVEVIRRDGGVIISDLISPATLQSLSDELDVYLNATPCGVDPYFAGTQTRRVARIIGRSDTAVEVAMNPLFLGAARQILQTPTHVWVGSDRIEMAPDIQLSITQAIQIGPGQGLQPLHRDDATSLWRHPQYGREARLQMMLAISDFTEENGATRVIPGSHLWDDERMPTQEETVAAEMKAGSALLWIGSVYHGGGANISEHARTGLTMAYDLAFLRLEENHFLSLPIERVRQLPAEMQRLLGWSASSTLLGWVEIDGQMRDPQELLGMPAFSEPGKGF
;
A
#
# COMPACT_ATOMS: atom_id res chain seq x y z
N MET A 1 21.63 22.93 10.49
CA MET A 1 21.13 21.58 10.28
C MET A 1 19.67 21.70 9.92
N ASP A 2 19.33 21.43 8.70
CA ASP A 2 17.95 21.49 8.20
C ASP A 2 17.22 20.24 8.73
N THR A 3 16.47 20.40 9.80
CA THR A 3 15.64 19.32 10.34
C THR A 3 14.44 19.19 9.40
N ARG A 4 14.60 18.41 8.33
CA ARG A 4 13.50 18.06 7.43
C ARG A 4 12.45 17.32 8.25
N LYS A 5 11.30 17.94 8.45
CA LYS A 5 10.14 17.31 9.09
C LYS A 5 9.20 16.80 8.01
N LEU A 6 8.50 15.71 8.30
CA LEU A 6 7.35 15.33 7.50
C LEU A 6 6.26 16.39 7.65
N SER A 7 5.70 16.83 6.53
CA SER A 7 4.55 17.74 6.52
C SER A 7 3.31 16.98 7.00
N THR A 8 2.45 17.67 7.77
CA THR A 8 1.12 17.17 8.13
C THR A 8 0.07 18.04 7.47
N LEU A 9 -0.86 17.42 6.77
CA LEU A 9 -2.00 18.06 6.10
C LEU A 9 -3.31 17.51 6.67
N SER A 10 -4.40 18.28 6.53
CA SER A 10 -5.74 17.84 6.89
C SER A 10 -6.31 16.90 5.81
N ASN A 11 -7.25 16.03 6.20
CA ASN A 11 -8.03 15.20 5.26
C ASN A 11 -8.92 16.02 4.29
N GLU A 12 -9.10 17.31 4.54
CA GLU A 12 -9.80 18.25 3.65
C GLU A 12 -8.87 18.92 2.62
N THR A 13 -7.57 18.65 2.68
CA THR A 13 -6.58 19.23 1.77
C THR A 13 -6.83 18.76 0.33
N PRO A 14 -6.84 19.67 -0.66
CA PRO A 14 -6.94 19.28 -2.07
C PRO A 14 -5.87 18.27 -2.46
N ILE A 15 -6.26 17.29 -3.26
CA ILE A 15 -5.38 16.17 -3.66
C ILE A 15 -4.11 16.65 -4.37
N GLU A 16 -4.18 17.72 -5.13
CA GLU A 16 -3.04 18.30 -5.85
C GLU A 16 -1.97 18.78 -4.86
N GLN A 17 -2.38 19.37 -3.75
CA GLN A 17 -1.45 19.80 -2.69
C GLN A 17 -0.85 18.61 -1.95
N VAL A 18 -1.62 17.55 -1.72
CA VAL A 18 -1.11 16.30 -1.14
C VAL A 18 -0.02 15.70 -2.04
N VAL A 19 -0.30 15.61 -3.34
CA VAL A 19 0.65 15.08 -4.34
C VAL A 19 1.90 15.97 -4.47
N GLU A 20 1.74 17.29 -4.42
CA GLU A 20 2.87 18.24 -4.44
C GLU A 20 3.83 17.97 -3.26
N VAL A 21 3.28 17.83 -2.04
CA VAL A 21 4.08 17.53 -0.84
C VAL A 21 4.76 16.18 -0.94
N ILE A 22 4.05 15.14 -1.41
CA ILE A 22 4.65 13.81 -1.61
C ILE A 22 5.81 13.88 -2.62
N ARG A 23 5.66 14.57 -3.74
CA ARG A 23 6.72 14.73 -4.73
C ARG A 23 7.93 15.52 -4.22
N ARG A 24 7.72 16.48 -3.32
CA ARG A 24 8.78 17.28 -2.72
C ARG A 24 9.53 16.53 -1.63
N ASP A 25 8.79 15.89 -0.70
CA ASP A 25 9.34 15.33 0.54
C ASP A 25 9.45 13.79 0.50
N GLY A 26 8.78 13.13 -0.45
CA GLY A 26 8.67 11.69 -0.57
C GLY A 26 7.52 11.09 0.25
N GLY A 27 6.92 11.85 1.16
CA GLY A 27 5.80 11.42 1.98
C GLY A 27 5.12 12.57 2.71
N VAL A 28 3.94 12.31 3.26
CA VAL A 28 3.11 13.28 3.98
C VAL A 28 2.24 12.57 5.01
N ILE A 29 2.00 13.19 6.15
CA ILE A 29 1.00 12.73 7.11
C ILE A 29 -0.33 13.42 6.80
N ILE A 30 -1.41 12.65 6.69
CA ILE A 30 -2.78 13.17 6.61
C ILE A 30 -3.43 12.96 7.97
N SER A 31 -3.75 14.04 8.66
CA SER A 31 -4.46 13.98 9.93
C SER A 31 -5.92 13.61 9.70
N ASP A 32 -6.46 12.76 10.59
CA ASP A 32 -7.86 12.34 10.59
C ASP A 32 -8.34 11.82 9.23
N LEU A 33 -7.50 10.98 8.56
CA LEU A 33 -7.81 10.41 7.24
C LEU A 33 -9.13 9.64 7.25
N ILE A 34 -9.43 8.98 8.36
CA ILE A 34 -10.70 8.28 8.58
C ILE A 34 -11.39 8.78 9.85
N SER A 35 -12.71 8.67 9.88
CA SER A 35 -13.52 9.08 11.04
C SER A 35 -13.26 8.18 12.26
N PRO A 36 -13.52 8.66 13.49
CA PRO A 36 -13.46 7.81 14.68
C PRO A 36 -14.37 6.58 14.61
N ALA A 37 -15.53 6.68 13.95
CA ALA A 37 -16.43 5.54 13.77
C ALA A 37 -15.84 4.49 12.82
N THR A 38 -15.28 4.92 11.71
CA THR A 38 -14.55 4.05 10.75
C THR A 38 -13.35 3.38 11.42
N LEU A 39 -12.61 4.13 12.22
CA LEU A 39 -11.46 3.61 12.98
C LEU A 39 -11.89 2.51 13.97
N GLN A 40 -12.99 2.73 14.71
CA GLN A 40 -13.51 1.73 15.65
C GLN A 40 -13.93 0.45 14.92
N SER A 41 -14.71 0.57 13.83
CA SER A 41 -15.13 -0.58 13.03
C SER A 41 -13.93 -1.37 12.49
N LEU A 42 -12.92 -0.67 11.97
CA LEU A 42 -11.70 -1.29 11.47
C LEU A 42 -10.94 -2.04 12.58
N SER A 43 -10.81 -1.43 13.75
CA SER A 43 -10.16 -2.05 14.92
C SER A 43 -10.88 -3.33 15.34
N ASP A 44 -12.21 -3.27 15.50
CA ASP A 44 -13.03 -4.41 15.90
C ASP A 44 -12.92 -5.58 14.90
N GLU A 45 -12.91 -5.28 13.59
CA GLU A 45 -12.77 -6.28 12.54
C GLU A 45 -11.37 -6.93 12.52
N LEU A 46 -10.30 -6.19 12.85
CA LEU A 46 -8.92 -6.67 12.78
C LEU A 46 -8.43 -7.31 14.09
N ASP A 47 -8.92 -6.90 15.24
CA ASP A 47 -8.47 -7.36 16.55
C ASP A 47 -8.64 -8.87 16.73
N VAL A 48 -9.70 -9.46 16.18
CA VAL A 48 -9.92 -10.91 16.18
C VAL A 48 -8.74 -11.66 15.55
N TYR A 49 -8.23 -11.15 14.44
CA TYR A 49 -7.12 -11.77 13.72
C TYR A 49 -5.77 -11.46 14.36
N LEU A 50 -5.55 -10.22 14.81
CA LEU A 50 -4.33 -9.82 15.51
C LEU A 50 -4.12 -10.64 16.79
N ASN A 51 -5.19 -10.84 17.58
CA ASN A 51 -5.13 -11.61 18.81
C ASN A 51 -4.87 -13.11 18.58
N ALA A 52 -5.31 -13.65 17.44
CA ALA A 52 -5.08 -15.04 17.06
C ALA A 52 -3.72 -15.28 16.36
N THR A 53 -3.02 -14.21 15.96
CA THR A 53 -1.76 -14.33 15.21
C THR A 53 -0.57 -14.30 16.17
N PRO A 54 0.35 -15.30 16.11
CA PRO A 54 1.57 -15.26 16.91
C PRO A 54 2.52 -14.17 16.42
N CYS A 55 3.46 -13.77 17.27
CA CYS A 55 4.57 -12.91 16.85
C CYS A 55 5.44 -13.62 15.81
N GLY A 56 6.09 -12.82 14.95
CA GLY A 56 7.05 -13.30 13.96
C GLY A 56 8.28 -13.97 14.58
N VAL A 57 9.02 -14.67 13.74
CA VAL A 57 10.23 -15.40 14.12
C VAL A 57 11.51 -14.82 13.48
N ASP A 58 11.35 -13.88 12.55
CA ASP A 58 12.47 -13.24 11.87
C ASP A 58 12.99 -12.04 12.68
N PRO A 59 14.19 -12.15 13.26
CA PRO A 59 14.76 -11.06 14.06
C PRO A 59 15.32 -9.91 13.19
N TYR A 60 15.54 -10.16 11.90
CA TYR A 60 16.23 -9.19 11.07
C TYR A 60 15.28 -8.13 10.50
N PHE A 61 14.14 -8.54 9.90
CA PHE A 61 13.27 -7.62 9.17
C PHE A 61 11.83 -7.58 9.70
N ALA A 62 11.20 -8.76 9.85
CA ALA A 62 9.79 -8.82 10.23
C ALA A 62 9.52 -8.53 11.71
N GLY A 63 10.50 -8.81 12.57
CA GLY A 63 10.43 -8.60 14.01
C GLY A 63 9.92 -9.82 14.81
N THR A 64 10.49 -10.04 16.00
CA THR A 64 10.11 -11.15 16.91
C THR A 64 9.06 -10.75 17.95
N GLN A 65 8.78 -9.44 18.09
CA GLN A 65 7.69 -8.90 18.89
C GLN A 65 6.63 -8.24 18.02
N THR A 66 6.53 -8.66 16.75
CA THR A 66 5.63 -8.07 15.76
C THR A 66 4.64 -9.12 15.27
N ARG A 67 3.34 -8.79 15.28
CA ARG A 67 2.29 -9.57 14.64
C ARG A 67 1.94 -8.96 13.30
N ARG A 68 1.76 -9.80 12.28
CA ARG A 68 1.40 -9.37 10.93
C ARG A 68 0.22 -10.19 10.44
N VAL A 69 -0.85 -9.51 10.05
CA VAL A 69 -2.08 -10.11 9.52
C VAL A 69 -2.28 -9.63 8.10
N ALA A 70 -2.23 -10.53 7.13
CA ALA A 70 -2.50 -10.25 5.71
C ALA A 70 -3.95 -10.59 5.32
N ARG A 71 -4.29 -10.53 4.03
CA ARG A 71 -5.63 -10.82 3.48
C ARG A 71 -6.70 -9.88 4.00
N ILE A 72 -6.35 -8.62 4.24
CA ILE A 72 -7.23 -7.67 4.91
C ILE A 72 -8.53 -7.44 4.13
N ILE A 73 -8.47 -7.36 2.80
CA ILE A 73 -9.67 -7.18 1.94
C ILE A 73 -10.67 -8.35 2.08
N GLY A 74 -10.16 -9.53 2.41
CA GLY A 74 -11.00 -10.71 2.68
C GLY A 74 -11.57 -10.78 4.11
N ARG A 75 -11.13 -9.89 5.00
CA ARG A 75 -11.40 -9.95 6.45
C ARG A 75 -12.13 -8.74 7.00
N SER A 76 -12.12 -7.62 6.27
CA SER A 76 -12.64 -6.34 6.74
C SER A 76 -13.33 -5.60 5.60
N ASP A 77 -14.61 -5.27 5.77
CA ASP A 77 -15.35 -4.42 4.83
C ASP A 77 -14.91 -2.96 5.00
N THR A 78 -14.64 -2.54 6.22
CA THR A 78 -14.11 -1.19 6.50
C THR A 78 -12.75 -0.96 5.82
N ALA A 79 -11.89 -1.98 5.74
CA ALA A 79 -10.62 -1.86 5.05
C ALA A 79 -10.77 -1.71 3.52
N VAL A 80 -11.85 -2.22 2.93
CA VAL A 80 -12.17 -1.96 1.51
C VAL A 80 -12.44 -0.46 1.29
N GLU A 81 -13.17 0.19 2.19
CA GLU A 81 -13.42 1.64 2.14
C GLU A 81 -12.12 2.43 2.33
N VAL A 82 -11.28 2.01 3.29
CA VAL A 82 -9.96 2.63 3.54
C VAL A 82 -9.05 2.52 2.32
N ALA A 83 -9.00 1.37 1.66
CA ALA A 83 -8.21 1.21 0.43
C ALA A 83 -8.68 2.18 -0.67
N MET A 84 -9.99 2.39 -0.80
CA MET A 84 -10.57 3.32 -1.78
C MET A 84 -10.67 4.77 -1.29
N ASN A 85 -10.05 5.12 -0.16
CA ASN A 85 -10.07 6.50 0.34
C ASN A 85 -9.62 7.49 -0.76
N PRO A 86 -10.39 8.58 -1.01
CA PRO A 86 -10.13 9.49 -2.13
C PRO A 86 -8.73 10.11 -2.14
N LEU A 87 -8.16 10.46 -0.97
CA LEU A 87 -6.81 11.02 -0.90
C LEU A 87 -5.75 9.95 -1.18
N PHE A 88 -5.89 8.75 -0.64
CA PHE A 88 -4.94 7.67 -0.87
C PHE A 88 -4.98 7.17 -2.32
N LEU A 89 -6.16 6.74 -2.80
CA LEU A 89 -6.33 6.26 -4.17
C LEU A 89 -6.06 7.37 -5.21
N GLY A 90 -6.51 8.60 -4.92
CA GLY A 90 -6.28 9.75 -5.81
C GLY A 90 -4.80 10.10 -5.93
N ALA A 91 -4.05 10.09 -4.81
CA ALA A 91 -2.61 10.30 -4.83
C ALA A 91 -1.89 9.19 -5.60
N ALA A 92 -2.27 7.91 -5.39
CA ALA A 92 -1.72 6.79 -6.13
C ALA A 92 -1.91 6.97 -7.65
N ARG A 93 -3.09 7.36 -8.09
CA ARG A 93 -3.38 7.62 -9.51
C ARG A 93 -2.55 8.76 -10.07
N GLN A 94 -2.49 9.91 -9.39
CA GLN A 94 -1.75 11.07 -9.88
C GLN A 94 -0.23 10.86 -9.90
N ILE A 95 0.31 10.02 -9.03
CA ILE A 95 1.74 9.75 -8.96
C ILE A 95 2.14 8.62 -9.90
N LEU A 96 1.40 7.51 -9.90
CA LEU A 96 1.80 6.28 -10.61
C LEU A 96 1.30 6.24 -12.05
N GLN A 97 0.11 6.74 -12.36
CA GLN A 97 -0.48 6.69 -13.70
C GLN A 97 0.05 7.83 -14.59
N THR A 98 1.36 8.09 -14.55
CA THR A 98 2.00 9.08 -15.41
C THR A 98 1.96 8.60 -16.86
N PRO A 99 1.29 9.35 -17.78
CA PRO A 99 1.21 8.97 -19.17
C PRO A 99 2.55 8.90 -19.88
N THR A 100 2.63 8.05 -20.88
CA THR A 100 3.75 7.96 -21.83
C THR A 100 3.23 7.80 -23.25
N HIS A 101 4.04 8.13 -24.23
CA HIS A 101 3.68 7.97 -25.64
C HIS A 101 4.34 6.71 -26.20
N VAL A 102 3.54 5.93 -26.93
CA VAL A 102 3.98 4.75 -27.66
C VAL A 102 3.56 4.81 -29.12
N TRP A 103 4.33 4.18 -30.00
CA TRP A 103 3.94 4.03 -31.40
C TRP A 103 3.20 2.72 -31.60
N VAL A 104 2.02 2.80 -32.25
CA VAL A 104 1.25 1.64 -32.71
C VAL A 104 1.06 1.80 -34.22
N GLY A 105 1.83 1.08 -34.99
CA GLY A 105 1.91 1.34 -36.44
C GLY A 105 2.44 2.75 -36.71
N SER A 106 1.65 3.57 -37.43
CA SER A 106 1.97 4.98 -37.72
C SER A 106 1.47 5.97 -36.69
N ASP A 107 0.69 5.52 -35.70
CA ASP A 107 0.01 6.39 -34.75
C ASP A 107 0.83 6.48 -33.44
N ARG A 108 1.08 7.70 -33.00
CA ARG A 108 1.68 7.98 -31.69
C ARG A 108 0.58 8.25 -30.68
N ILE A 109 0.31 7.27 -29.84
CA ILE A 109 -0.78 7.34 -28.85
C ILE A 109 -0.23 7.55 -27.44
N GLU A 110 -0.97 8.27 -26.62
CA GLU A 110 -0.70 8.42 -25.20
C GLU A 110 -1.37 7.29 -24.43
N MET A 111 -0.60 6.65 -23.54
CA MET A 111 -1.08 5.59 -22.66
C MET A 111 -0.56 5.83 -21.24
N ALA A 112 -1.41 5.57 -20.26
CA ALA A 112 -1.03 5.54 -18.85
C ALA A 112 -1.10 4.11 -18.31
N PRO A 113 -0.20 3.72 -17.40
CA PRO A 113 -0.32 2.43 -16.72
C PRO A 113 -1.51 2.44 -15.77
N ASP A 114 -2.11 1.29 -15.54
CA ASP A 114 -3.03 1.10 -14.41
C ASP A 114 -2.27 0.82 -13.12
N ILE A 115 -2.99 0.88 -11.99
CA ILE A 115 -2.48 0.55 -10.66
C ILE A 115 -3.27 -0.61 -10.08
N GLN A 116 -2.63 -1.38 -9.19
CA GLN A 116 -3.25 -2.47 -8.44
C GLN A 116 -2.91 -2.35 -6.96
N LEU A 117 -3.83 -2.78 -6.10
CA LEU A 117 -3.58 -2.95 -4.68
C LEU A 117 -2.60 -4.12 -4.50
N SER A 118 -1.40 -3.84 -4.00
CA SER A 118 -0.28 -4.80 -3.97
C SER A 118 -0.20 -5.58 -2.68
N ILE A 119 -0.32 -4.90 -1.55
CA ILE A 119 -0.24 -5.50 -0.21
C ILE A 119 -1.30 -4.89 0.70
N THR A 120 -1.82 -5.74 1.58
CA THR A 120 -2.69 -5.32 2.68
C THR A 120 -2.28 -6.05 3.95
N GLN A 121 -1.81 -5.30 4.96
CA GLN A 121 -1.31 -5.93 6.18
C GLN A 121 -1.57 -5.08 7.43
N ALA A 122 -2.23 -5.65 8.43
CA ALA A 122 -2.24 -5.08 9.77
C ALA A 122 -0.96 -5.49 10.50
N ILE A 123 -0.27 -4.52 11.08
CA ILE A 123 1.02 -4.69 11.75
C ILE A 123 0.91 -4.17 13.17
N GLN A 124 1.13 -5.06 14.14
CA GLN A 124 1.17 -4.70 15.55
C GLN A 124 2.58 -4.94 16.10
N ILE A 125 3.23 -3.85 16.53
CA ILE A 125 4.57 -3.86 17.10
C ILE A 125 4.44 -3.84 18.63
N GLY A 126 4.87 -4.93 19.29
CA GLY A 126 4.83 -5.07 20.75
C GLY A 126 6.02 -4.41 21.45
N PRO A 127 5.91 -4.23 22.76
CA PRO A 127 7.01 -3.75 23.60
C PRO A 127 8.31 -4.54 23.41
N GLY A 128 9.44 -3.84 23.34
CA GLY A 128 10.76 -4.44 23.17
C GLY A 128 11.13 -4.79 21.73
N GLN A 129 10.28 -4.51 20.74
CA GLN A 129 10.65 -4.67 19.32
C GLN A 129 11.72 -3.62 18.98
N GLY A 130 12.83 -4.07 18.42
CA GLY A 130 13.91 -3.22 17.93
C GLY A 130 13.58 -2.52 16.61
N LEU A 131 14.50 -1.66 16.16
CA LEU A 131 14.42 -0.95 14.87
C LEU A 131 14.36 -1.94 13.70
N GLN A 132 13.53 -1.65 12.73
CA GLN A 132 13.58 -2.30 11.41
C GLN A 132 14.71 -1.69 10.57
N PRO A 133 15.46 -2.48 9.79
CA PRO A 133 16.41 -1.95 8.83
C PRO A 133 15.77 -0.96 7.87
N LEU A 134 16.48 0.14 7.57
CA LEU A 134 16.02 1.11 6.59
C LEU A 134 16.01 0.48 5.19
N HIS A 135 14.91 0.65 4.47
CA HIS A 135 14.68 0.07 3.16
C HIS A 135 13.80 0.96 2.30
N ARG A 136 13.77 0.66 1.01
CA ARG A 136 12.81 1.16 0.03
C ARG A 136 11.86 0.02 -0.32
N ASP A 137 10.55 0.28 -0.36
CA ASP A 137 9.57 -0.77 -0.67
C ASP A 137 9.56 -1.21 -2.13
N ASP A 138 9.90 -0.30 -3.04
CA ASP A 138 10.02 -0.62 -4.47
C ASP A 138 11.23 -1.50 -4.80
N ALA A 139 12.16 -1.69 -3.85
CA ALA A 139 13.24 -2.65 -3.97
C ALA A 139 12.73 -4.11 -4.12
N THR A 140 11.52 -4.43 -3.64
CA THR A 140 10.87 -5.73 -3.84
C THR A 140 10.66 -6.05 -5.33
N SER A 141 10.47 -5.03 -6.16
CA SER A 141 10.38 -5.13 -7.62
C SER A 141 11.70 -4.86 -8.34
N LEU A 142 12.81 -4.74 -7.61
CA LEU A 142 14.12 -4.37 -8.13
C LEU A 142 14.09 -3.03 -8.91
N TRP A 143 13.22 -2.12 -8.48
CA TRP A 143 13.07 -0.81 -9.10
C TRP A 143 14.32 0.03 -8.87
N ARG A 144 14.82 0.72 -9.91
CA ARG A 144 16.11 1.41 -9.88
C ARG A 144 15.94 2.93 -9.94
N HIS A 145 16.63 3.61 -9.04
CA HIS A 145 16.65 5.08 -8.92
C HIS A 145 18.00 5.68 -9.31
N PRO A 146 17.99 6.79 -10.04
CA PRO A 146 16.84 7.45 -10.71
C PRO A 146 16.54 6.89 -12.12
N GLN A 147 17.10 5.74 -12.48
CA GLN A 147 17.17 5.23 -13.87
C GLN A 147 15.80 5.06 -14.53
N TYR A 148 14.80 4.61 -13.79
CA TYR A 148 13.47 4.36 -14.38
C TYR A 148 12.59 5.62 -14.49
N GLY A 149 12.98 6.71 -13.82
CA GLY A 149 12.39 8.05 -14.01
C GLY A 149 10.92 8.19 -13.63
N ARG A 150 10.35 7.20 -12.90
CA ARG A 150 8.98 7.21 -12.37
C ARG A 150 8.90 6.43 -11.08
N GLU A 151 7.85 6.65 -10.32
CA GLU A 151 7.56 5.87 -9.13
C GLU A 151 6.85 4.55 -9.47
N ALA A 152 7.15 3.50 -8.71
CA ALA A 152 6.56 2.16 -8.86
C ALA A 152 5.43 1.91 -7.88
N ARG A 153 5.45 2.61 -6.72
CA ARG A 153 4.60 2.34 -5.56
C ARG A 153 4.20 3.63 -4.84
N LEU A 154 2.95 3.70 -4.38
CA LEU A 154 2.51 4.59 -3.30
C LEU A 154 1.95 3.76 -2.17
N GLN A 155 2.41 4.04 -0.96
CA GLN A 155 2.06 3.28 0.24
C GLN A 155 1.38 4.16 1.28
N MET A 156 0.57 3.53 2.12
CA MET A 156 -0.07 4.12 3.29
C MET A 156 0.23 3.29 4.54
N MET A 157 0.48 3.97 5.66
CA MET A 157 0.41 3.41 7.00
C MET A 157 -0.65 4.18 7.78
N LEU A 158 -1.83 3.59 7.92
CA LEU A 158 -2.92 4.12 8.75
C LEU A 158 -2.67 3.76 10.21
N ALA A 159 -2.68 4.73 11.10
CA ALA A 159 -2.55 4.55 12.53
C ALA A 159 -3.87 4.04 13.13
N ILE A 160 -3.90 2.79 13.59
CA ILE A 160 -5.03 2.24 14.36
C ILE A 160 -4.91 2.63 15.83
N SER A 161 -3.70 2.64 16.39
CA SER A 161 -3.37 3.30 17.65
C SER A 161 -2.55 4.56 17.41
N ASP A 162 -2.38 5.43 18.40
CA ASP A 162 -1.45 6.55 18.29
C ASP A 162 -0.04 6.06 17.93
N PHE A 163 0.65 6.76 17.05
CA PHE A 163 2.05 6.56 16.71
C PHE A 163 2.88 7.65 17.36
N THR A 164 3.82 7.24 18.21
CA THR A 164 4.81 8.12 18.85
C THR A 164 6.22 7.58 18.60
N GLU A 165 7.22 8.40 18.73
CA GLU A 165 8.60 7.95 18.64
C GLU A 165 8.87 6.79 19.62
N GLU A 166 8.34 6.89 20.86
CA GLU A 166 8.53 5.90 21.92
C GLU A 166 7.91 4.54 21.61
N ASN A 167 6.74 4.49 20.93
CA ASN A 167 6.06 3.23 20.62
C ASN A 167 6.39 2.65 19.24
N GLY A 168 7.40 3.20 18.56
CA GLY A 168 7.89 2.67 17.31
C GLY A 168 7.16 3.21 16.08
N ALA A 169 6.80 4.51 16.06
CA ALA A 169 6.32 5.18 14.85
C ALA A 169 7.26 4.90 13.66
N THR A 170 6.70 4.81 12.46
CA THR A 170 7.48 4.63 11.23
C THR A 170 8.51 5.75 11.10
N ARG A 171 9.76 5.39 10.90
CA ARG A 171 10.86 6.32 10.66
C ARG A 171 11.05 6.50 9.17
N VAL A 172 11.19 7.73 8.73
CA VAL A 172 11.28 8.11 7.30
C VAL A 172 12.46 9.05 7.11
N ILE A 173 13.16 8.96 5.98
CA ILE A 173 14.16 9.96 5.56
C ILE A 173 13.52 10.86 4.48
N PRO A 174 12.97 12.03 4.83
CA PRO A 174 12.34 12.91 3.85
C PRO A 174 13.32 13.34 2.76
N GLY A 175 12.88 13.30 1.49
CA GLY A 175 13.71 13.64 0.34
C GLY A 175 14.66 12.53 -0.13
N SER A 176 14.70 11.37 0.53
CA SER A 176 15.57 10.26 0.13
C SER A 176 15.14 9.57 -1.18
N HIS A 177 13.93 9.80 -1.65
CA HIS A 177 13.47 9.38 -2.99
C HIS A 177 14.25 10.04 -4.14
N LEU A 178 14.92 11.17 -3.86
CA LEU A 178 15.78 11.86 -4.83
C LEU A 178 17.22 11.31 -4.88
N TRP A 179 17.54 10.35 -4.00
CA TRP A 179 18.87 9.74 -3.98
C TRP A 179 18.99 8.62 -5.02
N ASP A 180 20.21 8.41 -5.50
CA ASP A 180 20.53 7.21 -6.25
C ASP A 180 20.61 5.97 -5.35
N ASP A 181 20.82 4.81 -5.95
CA ASP A 181 20.92 3.54 -5.25
C ASP A 181 22.28 3.31 -4.56
N GLU A 182 23.25 4.21 -4.72
CA GLU A 182 24.58 4.08 -4.15
C GLU A 182 24.69 4.69 -2.74
N ARG A 183 23.78 5.61 -2.41
CA ARG A 183 23.80 6.28 -1.11
C ARG A 183 23.19 5.41 -0.01
N MET A 184 24.01 5.07 0.99
CA MET A 184 23.56 4.34 2.17
C MET A 184 22.75 5.25 3.11
N PRO A 185 21.52 4.85 3.51
CA PRO A 185 20.74 5.59 4.51
C PRO A 185 21.27 5.33 5.93
N THR A 186 21.10 6.31 6.83
CA THR A 186 21.44 6.16 8.26
C THR A 186 20.24 6.49 9.16
N GLN A 187 20.21 5.93 10.37
CA GLN A 187 19.12 6.16 11.33
C GLN A 187 19.05 7.62 11.82
N GLU A 188 20.18 8.31 11.86
CA GLU A 188 20.29 9.72 12.28
C GLU A 188 19.63 10.68 11.30
N GLU A 189 19.42 10.25 10.05
CA GLU A 189 18.75 11.05 9.02
C GLU A 189 17.22 10.89 9.07
N THR A 190 16.72 9.95 9.87
CA THR A 190 15.29 9.66 9.93
C THR A 190 14.54 10.61 10.85
N VAL A 191 13.25 10.80 10.55
CA VAL A 191 12.28 11.42 11.44
C VAL A 191 11.15 10.43 11.74
N ALA A 192 10.61 10.47 12.96
CA ALA A 192 9.47 9.66 13.33
C ALA A 192 8.18 10.25 12.75
N ALA A 193 7.36 9.44 12.10
CA ALA A 193 6.02 9.82 11.62
C ALA A 193 5.03 9.71 12.80
N GLU A 194 5.12 10.67 13.73
CA GLU A 194 4.20 10.74 14.85
C GLU A 194 2.82 11.22 14.38
N MET A 195 1.77 10.49 14.74
CA MET A 195 0.40 10.79 14.34
C MET A 195 -0.63 10.16 15.26
N LYS A 196 -1.80 10.78 15.35
CA LYS A 196 -2.93 10.26 16.10
C LYS A 196 -3.61 9.10 15.36
N ALA A 197 -4.26 8.23 16.12
CA ALA A 197 -5.12 7.19 15.57
C ALA A 197 -6.16 7.78 14.60
N GLY A 198 -6.40 7.12 13.47
CA GLY A 198 -7.21 7.64 12.37
C GLY A 198 -6.45 8.47 11.34
N SER A 199 -5.22 8.90 11.64
CA SER A 199 -4.33 9.58 10.69
C SER A 199 -3.50 8.57 9.89
N ALA A 200 -2.93 8.98 8.75
CA ALA A 200 -2.10 8.12 7.93
C ALA A 200 -0.85 8.83 7.40
N LEU A 201 0.25 8.10 7.36
CA LEU A 201 1.42 8.43 6.57
C LEU A 201 1.22 7.89 5.15
N LEU A 202 1.31 8.75 4.13
CA LEU A 202 1.39 8.38 2.72
C LEU A 202 2.80 8.62 2.23
N TRP A 203 3.42 7.66 1.52
CA TRP A 203 4.76 7.81 0.95
C TRP A 203 4.97 7.00 -0.31
N ILE A 204 5.90 7.44 -1.17
CA ILE A 204 6.29 6.72 -2.38
C ILE A 204 7.30 5.63 -2.06
N GLY A 205 7.30 4.55 -2.84
CA GLY A 205 8.13 3.36 -2.59
C GLY A 205 9.63 3.60 -2.57
N SER A 206 10.08 4.68 -3.19
CA SER A 206 11.48 5.10 -3.28
C SER A 206 12.04 5.81 -2.02
N VAL A 207 11.20 6.11 -1.03
CA VAL A 207 11.65 6.73 0.23
C VAL A 207 12.23 5.70 1.17
N TYR A 208 13.43 5.97 1.71
CA TYR A 208 13.99 5.16 2.79
C TYR A 208 13.18 5.33 4.07
N HIS A 209 12.74 4.20 4.62
CA HIS A 209 11.97 4.16 5.85
C HIS A 209 12.19 2.84 6.60
N GLY A 210 11.60 2.74 7.80
CA GLY A 210 11.61 1.51 8.60
C GLY A 210 10.75 1.67 9.86
N GLY A 211 10.38 0.57 10.50
CA GLY A 211 9.71 0.59 11.79
C GLY A 211 10.62 1.13 12.88
N GLY A 212 10.12 2.04 13.71
CA GLY A 212 10.80 2.52 14.92
C GLY A 212 10.86 1.42 15.98
N ALA A 213 11.79 1.56 16.93
CA ALA A 213 11.82 0.69 18.10
C ALA A 213 10.66 1.00 19.05
N ASN A 214 9.97 -0.03 19.52
CA ASN A 214 8.96 0.16 20.55
C ASN A 214 9.59 -0.04 21.94
N ILE A 215 9.93 1.06 22.58
CA ILE A 215 10.47 1.09 23.94
C ILE A 215 9.41 1.39 25.00
N SER A 216 8.15 1.55 24.57
CA SER A 216 7.00 1.75 25.46
C SER A 216 6.48 0.43 26.02
N GLU A 217 5.54 0.52 26.97
CA GLU A 217 4.85 -0.64 27.55
C GLU A 217 3.62 -1.10 26.75
N HIS A 218 3.29 -0.42 25.64
CA HIS A 218 2.07 -0.66 24.87
C HIS A 218 2.39 -1.06 23.43
N ALA A 219 1.54 -1.92 22.86
CA ALA A 219 1.63 -2.26 21.46
C ALA A 219 1.16 -1.10 20.56
N ARG A 220 1.82 -0.93 19.41
CA ARG A 220 1.43 0.01 18.36
C ARG A 220 0.87 -0.74 17.17
N THR A 221 -0.35 -0.41 16.76
CA THR A 221 -1.06 -1.07 15.66
C THR A 221 -1.28 -0.12 14.49
N GLY A 222 -0.95 -0.56 13.28
CA GLY A 222 -1.22 0.14 12.03
C GLY A 222 -1.67 -0.80 10.94
N LEU A 223 -2.31 -0.23 9.92
CA LEU A 223 -2.70 -0.92 8.69
C LEU A 223 -1.89 -0.34 7.53
N THR A 224 -1.06 -1.17 6.90
CA THR A 224 -0.35 -0.81 5.67
C THR A 224 -1.08 -1.33 4.45
N MET A 225 -1.15 -0.49 3.42
CA MET A 225 -1.65 -0.81 2.09
C MET A 225 -0.77 -0.12 1.05
N ALA A 226 -0.55 -0.76 -0.09
CA ALA A 226 0.20 -0.15 -1.18
C ALA A 226 -0.48 -0.36 -2.52
N TYR A 227 -0.41 0.67 -3.37
CA TYR A 227 -0.71 0.59 -4.80
C TYR A 227 0.60 0.51 -5.58
N ASP A 228 0.68 -0.47 -6.47
CA ASP A 228 1.78 -0.63 -7.41
C ASP A 228 1.30 -0.43 -8.85
N LEU A 229 2.25 -0.16 -9.75
CA LEU A 229 2.01 -0.21 -11.20
C LEU A 229 1.50 -1.61 -11.58
N ALA A 230 0.40 -1.69 -12.31
CA ALA A 230 -0.31 -2.94 -12.57
C ALA A 230 0.47 -3.99 -13.40
N PHE A 231 1.59 -3.61 -14.00
CA PHE A 231 2.47 -4.55 -14.70
C PHE A 231 3.55 -5.17 -13.80
N LEU A 232 3.58 -4.80 -12.51
CA LEU A 232 4.46 -5.42 -11.52
C LEU A 232 3.73 -6.59 -10.85
N ARG A 233 4.52 -7.56 -10.38
CA ARG A 233 3.95 -8.64 -9.57
C ARG A 233 3.62 -8.11 -8.18
N LEU A 234 2.39 -8.33 -7.73
CA LEU A 234 1.91 -7.91 -6.43
C LEU A 234 2.60 -8.70 -5.30
N GLU A 235 2.82 -8.08 -4.15
CA GLU A 235 3.35 -8.76 -2.96
C GLU A 235 2.34 -9.77 -2.39
N GLU A 236 1.08 -9.39 -2.27
CA GLU A 236 0.00 -10.31 -1.91
C GLU A 236 -0.65 -10.88 -3.18
N ASN A 237 -0.69 -12.21 -3.32
CA ASN A 237 -1.37 -12.85 -4.43
C ASN A 237 -2.88 -12.88 -4.16
N HIS A 238 -3.59 -11.83 -4.52
CA HIS A 238 -5.02 -11.68 -4.27
C HIS A 238 -5.87 -12.73 -4.98
N PHE A 239 -5.43 -13.29 -6.11
CA PHE A 239 -6.16 -14.38 -6.80
C PHE A 239 -6.18 -15.68 -6.00
N LEU A 240 -5.16 -15.90 -5.15
CA LEU A 240 -5.09 -17.06 -4.26
C LEU A 240 -5.54 -16.74 -2.83
N SER A 241 -5.36 -15.50 -2.38
CA SER A 241 -5.72 -15.07 -1.03
C SER A 241 -7.22 -14.89 -0.84
N LEU A 242 -7.94 -14.47 -1.89
CA LEU A 242 -9.35 -14.11 -1.81
C LEU A 242 -10.22 -15.16 -2.52
N PRO A 243 -11.23 -15.74 -1.85
CA PRO A 243 -12.24 -16.53 -2.52
C PRO A 243 -12.98 -15.68 -3.57
N ILE A 244 -13.28 -16.25 -4.74
CA ILE A 244 -13.98 -15.55 -5.82
C ILE A 244 -15.36 -15.02 -5.37
N GLU A 245 -16.03 -15.73 -4.47
CA GLU A 245 -17.31 -15.31 -3.88
C GLU A 245 -17.17 -13.99 -3.11
N ARG A 246 -16.04 -13.80 -2.42
CA ARG A 246 -15.73 -12.52 -1.75
C ARG A 246 -15.49 -11.43 -2.78
N VAL A 247 -14.73 -11.72 -3.82
CA VAL A 247 -14.43 -10.73 -4.89
C VAL A 247 -15.72 -10.27 -5.56
N ARG A 248 -16.67 -11.16 -5.83
CA ARG A 248 -17.99 -10.82 -6.41
C ARG A 248 -18.80 -9.85 -5.57
N GLN A 249 -18.60 -9.82 -4.26
CA GLN A 249 -19.28 -8.92 -3.32
C GLN A 249 -18.63 -7.53 -3.23
N LEU A 250 -17.40 -7.39 -3.73
CA LEU A 250 -16.66 -6.13 -3.67
C LEU A 250 -17.19 -5.13 -4.70
N PRO A 251 -17.05 -3.83 -4.47
CA PRO A 251 -17.30 -2.81 -5.48
C PRO A 251 -16.48 -3.06 -6.75
N ALA A 252 -17.03 -2.77 -7.92
CA ALA A 252 -16.38 -3.00 -9.22
C ALA A 252 -14.99 -2.33 -9.30
N GLU A 253 -14.83 -1.18 -8.66
CA GLU A 253 -13.53 -0.51 -8.58
C GLU A 253 -12.51 -1.32 -7.78
N MET A 254 -12.90 -1.87 -6.64
CA MET A 254 -12.02 -2.74 -5.86
C MET A 254 -11.68 -4.02 -6.62
N GLN A 255 -12.62 -4.60 -7.37
CA GLN A 255 -12.35 -5.75 -8.24
C GLN A 255 -11.24 -5.42 -9.26
N ARG A 256 -11.31 -4.23 -9.89
CA ARG A 256 -10.24 -3.75 -10.79
C ARG A 256 -8.91 -3.60 -10.08
N LEU A 257 -8.91 -2.93 -8.93
CA LEU A 257 -7.70 -2.70 -8.15
C LEU A 257 -7.03 -4.00 -7.63
N LEU A 258 -7.80 -5.08 -7.52
CA LEU A 258 -7.31 -6.43 -7.19
C LEU A 258 -6.84 -7.22 -8.42
N GLY A 259 -6.90 -6.65 -9.62
CA GLY A 259 -6.48 -7.29 -10.87
C GLY A 259 -7.55 -8.14 -11.58
N TRP A 260 -8.82 -8.06 -11.15
CA TRP A 260 -9.95 -8.73 -11.80
C TRP A 260 -10.53 -7.93 -12.97
N SER A 261 -9.68 -7.20 -13.67
CA SER A 261 -9.97 -6.51 -14.92
C SER A 261 -8.70 -6.47 -15.75
N ALA A 262 -8.85 -6.51 -17.07
CA ALA A 262 -7.74 -6.24 -17.96
C ALA A 262 -7.31 -4.77 -17.83
N SER A 263 -6.00 -4.51 -17.86
CA SER A 263 -5.49 -3.15 -17.85
C SER A 263 -5.70 -2.43 -19.18
N SER A 264 -5.62 -1.11 -19.15
CA SER A 264 -5.63 -0.26 -20.36
C SER A 264 -4.54 -0.64 -21.38
N THR A 265 -3.48 -1.31 -20.92
CA THR A 265 -2.38 -1.83 -21.74
C THR A 265 -2.56 -3.29 -22.15
N LEU A 266 -3.77 -3.83 -22.04
CA LEU A 266 -4.15 -5.21 -22.38
C LEU A 266 -3.44 -6.30 -21.54
N LEU A 267 -2.95 -6.00 -20.35
CA LEU A 267 -2.42 -6.99 -19.43
C LEU A 267 -3.55 -7.61 -18.60
N GLY A 268 -3.44 -8.91 -18.32
CA GLY A 268 -4.36 -9.61 -17.42
C GLY A 268 -5.68 -10.08 -18.06
N TRP A 269 -5.80 -10.07 -19.39
CA TRP A 269 -6.96 -10.66 -20.07
C TRP A 269 -7.05 -12.19 -19.82
N VAL A 270 -8.24 -12.72 -20.01
CA VAL A 270 -8.51 -14.16 -19.95
C VAL A 270 -9.11 -14.63 -21.28
N GLU A 271 -8.94 -15.89 -21.60
CA GLU A 271 -9.65 -16.51 -22.72
C GLU A 271 -10.98 -17.08 -22.23
N ILE A 272 -12.07 -16.67 -22.88
CA ILE A 272 -13.42 -17.23 -22.69
C ILE A 272 -13.98 -17.55 -24.07
N ASP A 273 -14.35 -18.79 -24.32
CA ASP A 273 -14.91 -19.26 -25.59
C ASP A 273 -14.04 -18.88 -26.81
N GLY A 274 -12.72 -19.02 -26.69
CA GLY A 274 -11.77 -18.73 -27.77
C GLY A 274 -11.54 -17.23 -28.04
N GLN A 275 -11.98 -16.33 -27.14
CA GLN A 275 -11.83 -14.89 -27.27
C GLN A 275 -11.11 -14.30 -26.05
N MET A 276 -10.27 -13.29 -26.31
CA MET A 276 -9.70 -12.47 -25.25
C MET A 276 -10.80 -11.61 -24.60
N ARG A 277 -10.97 -11.76 -23.30
CA ARG A 277 -12.02 -11.11 -22.52
C ARG A 277 -11.47 -10.43 -21.29
N ASP A 278 -12.24 -9.47 -20.77
CA ASP A 278 -11.96 -8.89 -19.46
C ASP A 278 -12.28 -9.89 -18.34
N PRO A 279 -11.36 -10.13 -17.37
CA PRO A 279 -11.61 -11.01 -16.24
C PRO A 279 -12.88 -10.69 -15.44
N GLN A 280 -13.35 -9.44 -15.43
CA GLN A 280 -14.61 -9.06 -14.75
C GLN A 280 -15.82 -9.85 -15.28
N GLU A 281 -15.79 -10.33 -16.51
CA GLU A 281 -16.85 -11.19 -17.05
C GLU A 281 -16.98 -12.50 -16.25
N LEU A 282 -15.88 -13.03 -15.72
CA LEU A 282 -15.90 -14.23 -14.88
C LEU A 282 -16.59 -14.01 -13.53
N LEU A 283 -16.62 -12.79 -13.03
CA LEU A 283 -17.28 -12.47 -11.77
C LEU A 283 -18.83 -12.55 -11.89
N GLY A 284 -19.36 -12.36 -13.07
CA GLY A 284 -20.78 -12.53 -13.38
C GLY A 284 -21.17 -13.98 -13.75
N MET A 285 -20.21 -14.86 -14.01
CA MET A 285 -20.47 -16.25 -14.35
C MET A 285 -20.77 -17.09 -13.10
N PRO A 286 -21.57 -18.19 -13.23
CA PRO A 286 -21.68 -19.17 -12.16
C PRO A 286 -20.31 -19.71 -11.77
N ALA A 287 -20.10 -20.01 -10.48
CA ALA A 287 -18.90 -20.70 -10.06
C ALA A 287 -18.77 -22.03 -10.83
N PHE A 288 -17.58 -22.34 -11.31
CA PHE A 288 -17.32 -23.62 -11.98
C PHE A 288 -17.64 -24.75 -10.99
N SER A 289 -18.59 -25.61 -11.36
CA SER A 289 -19.07 -26.67 -10.47
C SER A 289 -18.19 -27.91 -10.44
N GLU A 290 -17.24 -28.05 -11.38
CA GLU A 290 -16.34 -29.21 -11.45
C GLU A 290 -14.96 -28.82 -12.00
N PRO A 291 -13.85 -29.19 -11.31
CA PRO A 291 -12.52 -29.10 -11.88
C PRO A 291 -12.43 -30.08 -13.08
N GLY A 292 -12.19 -29.56 -14.29
CA GLY A 292 -11.94 -30.38 -15.48
C GLY A 292 -13.03 -30.37 -16.56
N LYS A 293 -14.10 -29.61 -16.38
CA LYS A 293 -15.04 -29.32 -17.45
C LYS A 293 -15.06 -27.82 -17.72
N GLY A 294 -14.15 -27.39 -18.50
CA GLY A 294 -14.27 -26.03 -18.98
C GLY A 294 -12.95 -25.47 -19.35
N PHE A 295 -12.93 -24.92 -20.24
CA PHE A 295 -12.39 -24.01 -21.22
C PHE A 295 -12.54 -24.65 -22.57
#